data_15c189364cba21bbe4f7f031b20a46ad
#
_entry.id   15c189364cba21bbe4f7f031b20a46ad
#
_cell.length_a   1.000
_cell.length_b   1.000
_cell.length_c   1.000
_cell.angle_alpha   90.00
_cell.angle_beta   90.00
_cell.angle_gamma   90.00
#
_symmetry.space_group_name_H-M   'P 1'
#
loop_
_entity.id
_entity.type
_entity.pdbx_description
1 polymer ?
#
loop_
_entity_poly.entity_id
_entity_poly.type
_entity_poly.pdbx_seq_one_letter_code
_entity_poly.pdbx_strand_id
1 'polypeptide(L)'
;MKKIGILFGVENSFPSALVESINARHIDGIEAEFVSIGAVRLDRAPRYSVIVDRISHGIPFYRAFLKHAALHGPIVINNPFWASADDKFFNYALAKKLGVAVPPTVILPHKQLPEGATDRSMRNLEFPLDWEAVFACVGKHGFLKPIDGGGWRNVSEVHNRDEFFRAYDQSGGLCMAYQKAVDFQQYFRCYVVGRKRVRIMPYDPRQPHAGRYVQNAPYSSRKLLKRIRQDALTLCRALGYDFNTVEFAVENGIPYAIDFMNPVPDADMHSVGQANFDWIVKEVADLAIAQAKAAPHVPALRGSAFLGAGSAFARGVGKKPAVKKHARAARIKPKKT
;
A
#
# COMPACT_ATOMS: atom_id res chain seq x y z
N MET A 1 7.92 -28.44 -12.43
CA MET A 1 8.38 -27.10 -12.85
C MET A 1 7.51 -26.06 -12.17
N LYS A 2 8.10 -25.07 -11.47
CA LYS A 2 7.41 -23.98 -10.79
C LYS A 2 7.30 -22.79 -11.74
N LYS A 3 6.07 -22.35 -12.02
CA LYS A 3 5.83 -21.22 -12.93
C LYS A 3 5.64 -19.92 -12.17
N ILE A 4 6.32 -18.86 -12.63
CA ILE A 4 6.12 -17.49 -12.20
C ILE A 4 5.30 -16.78 -13.27
N GLY A 5 4.07 -16.41 -12.95
CA GLY A 5 3.18 -15.70 -13.87
C GLY A 5 3.29 -14.18 -13.70
N ILE A 6 3.38 -13.44 -14.80
CA ILE A 6 3.31 -11.98 -14.81
C ILE A 6 1.94 -11.59 -15.38
N LEU A 7 1.09 -11.01 -14.52
CA LEU A 7 -0.23 -10.53 -14.88
C LEU A 7 -0.18 -9.02 -15.10
N PHE A 8 -0.29 -8.56 -16.34
CA PHE A 8 -0.10 -7.16 -16.70
C PHE A 8 -1.16 -6.67 -17.68
N GLY A 9 -1.15 -5.36 -17.96
CA GLY A 9 -2.07 -4.72 -18.89
C GLY A 9 -1.40 -3.61 -19.70
N VAL A 10 -1.39 -2.39 -19.18
CA VAL A 10 -0.97 -1.19 -19.94
C VAL A 10 0.53 -0.92 -19.94
N GLU A 11 1.31 -1.63 -19.13
CA GLU A 11 2.78 -1.47 -19.08
C GLU A 11 3.43 -2.13 -20.31
N ASN A 12 4.46 -1.47 -20.87
CA ASN A 12 5.12 -1.94 -22.08
C ASN A 12 6.50 -2.56 -21.82
N SER A 13 7.29 -2.02 -20.88
CA SER A 13 8.70 -2.42 -20.73
C SER A 13 8.94 -3.38 -19.58
N PHE A 14 8.39 -3.11 -18.40
CA PHE A 14 8.69 -3.88 -17.19
C PHE A 14 8.24 -5.35 -17.25
N PRO A 15 7.05 -5.73 -17.73
CA PRO A 15 6.61 -7.13 -17.75
C PRO A 15 7.53 -8.02 -18.60
N SER A 16 7.90 -7.57 -19.78
CA SER A 16 8.79 -8.32 -20.70
C SER A 16 10.19 -8.47 -20.11
N ALA A 17 10.77 -7.37 -19.63
CA ALA A 17 12.08 -7.38 -19.00
C ALA A 17 12.14 -8.28 -17.75
N LEU A 18 11.03 -8.35 -16.98
CA LEU A 18 10.96 -9.22 -15.82
C LEU A 18 10.96 -10.71 -16.22
N VAL A 19 10.18 -11.10 -17.25
CA VAL A 19 10.18 -12.47 -17.79
C VAL A 19 11.56 -12.84 -18.28
N GLU A 20 12.18 -11.99 -19.10
CA GLU A 20 13.52 -12.19 -19.62
C GLU A 20 14.57 -12.31 -18.52
N SER A 21 14.54 -11.41 -17.53
CA SER A 21 15.47 -11.41 -16.41
C SER A 21 15.37 -12.66 -15.54
N ILE A 22 14.18 -13.23 -15.36
CA ILE A 22 13.99 -14.47 -14.63
C ILE A 22 14.52 -15.65 -15.43
N ASN A 23 14.12 -15.76 -16.70
CA ASN A 23 14.46 -16.91 -17.56
C ASN A 23 15.96 -16.94 -17.95
N ALA A 24 16.61 -15.79 -18.15
CA ALA A 24 18.03 -15.68 -18.42
C ALA A 24 18.93 -16.21 -17.27
N ARG A 25 18.39 -16.43 -16.07
CA ARG A 25 19.15 -17.00 -14.96
C ARG A 25 19.25 -18.53 -14.99
N HIS A 26 18.52 -19.18 -15.87
CA HIS A 26 18.53 -20.64 -16.09
C HIS A 26 18.42 -21.45 -14.81
N ILE A 27 17.51 -21.04 -13.90
CA ILE A 27 17.31 -21.72 -12.62
C ILE A 27 16.51 -22.99 -12.87
N ASP A 28 17.09 -24.12 -12.52
CA ASP A 28 16.44 -25.42 -12.71
C ASP A 28 15.07 -25.47 -12.00
N GLY A 29 14.08 -25.95 -12.73
CA GLY A 29 12.72 -26.10 -12.25
C GLY A 29 11.92 -24.78 -12.07
N ILE A 30 12.42 -23.62 -12.52
CA ILE A 30 11.73 -22.33 -12.47
C ILE A 30 11.68 -21.69 -13.84
N GLU A 31 10.49 -21.26 -14.25
CA GLU A 31 10.24 -20.54 -15.52
C GLU A 31 9.24 -19.40 -15.28
N ALA A 32 9.46 -18.27 -15.96
CA ALA A 32 8.53 -17.15 -15.98
C ALA A 32 7.80 -17.07 -17.33
N GLU A 33 6.51 -16.73 -17.26
CA GLU A 33 5.66 -16.54 -18.44
C GLU A 33 4.60 -15.46 -18.18
N PHE A 34 3.99 -14.94 -19.23
CA PHE A 34 2.80 -14.10 -19.08
C PHE A 34 1.60 -14.93 -18.67
N VAL A 35 0.79 -14.37 -17.76
CA VAL A 35 -0.42 -15.05 -17.30
C VAL A 35 -1.47 -15.04 -18.39
N SER A 36 -1.99 -16.21 -18.74
CA SER A 36 -3.15 -16.37 -19.60
C SER A 36 -4.31 -16.90 -18.77
N ILE A 37 -5.46 -16.21 -18.79
CA ILE A 37 -6.64 -16.50 -17.97
C ILE A 37 -7.87 -16.58 -18.88
N GLY A 38 -8.58 -17.70 -18.81
CA GLY A 38 -9.92 -17.84 -19.35
C GLY A 38 -10.97 -17.76 -18.24
N ALA A 39 -12.08 -18.48 -18.39
CA ALA A 39 -13.06 -18.65 -17.32
C ALA A 39 -12.43 -19.37 -16.12
N VAL A 40 -12.59 -18.80 -14.92
CA VAL A 40 -12.02 -19.34 -13.69
C VAL A 40 -13.03 -20.25 -13.00
N ARG A 41 -12.63 -21.47 -12.71
CA ARG A 41 -13.45 -22.45 -11.99
C ARG A 41 -13.02 -22.51 -10.52
N LEU A 42 -13.98 -22.58 -9.60
CA LEU A 42 -13.72 -22.62 -8.16
C LEU A 42 -12.90 -23.85 -7.72
N ASP A 43 -13.08 -24.96 -8.42
CA ASP A 43 -12.46 -26.25 -8.12
C ASP A 43 -11.06 -26.44 -8.74
N ARG A 44 -10.55 -25.45 -9.45
CA ARG A 44 -9.24 -25.54 -10.12
C ARG A 44 -8.26 -24.50 -9.59
N ALA A 45 -7.17 -25.00 -9.01
CA ALA A 45 -6.03 -24.16 -8.66
C ALA A 45 -5.33 -23.60 -9.92
N PRO A 46 -4.87 -22.36 -9.91
CA PRO A 46 -3.99 -21.82 -10.95
C PRO A 46 -2.66 -22.59 -11.01
N ARG A 47 -2.08 -22.68 -12.21
CA ARG A 47 -0.83 -23.42 -12.47
C ARG A 47 0.45 -22.72 -11.98
N TYR A 48 0.34 -21.52 -11.42
CA TYR A 48 1.47 -20.71 -11.01
C TYR A 48 1.87 -20.97 -9.54
N SER A 49 3.16 -20.89 -9.25
CA SER A 49 3.65 -20.87 -7.87
C SER A 49 3.74 -19.43 -7.31
N VAL A 50 4.03 -18.48 -8.18
CA VAL A 50 4.06 -17.04 -7.89
C VAL A 50 3.34 -16.30 -9.00
N ILE A 51 2.59 -15.27 -8.66
CA ILE A 51 2.01 -14.33 -9.62
C ILE A 51 2.44 -12.91 -9.25
N VAL A 52 3.07 -12.21 -10.18
CA VAL A 52 3.39 -10.78 -10.05
C VAL A 52 2.24 -9.99 -10.68
N ASP A 53 1.53 -9.24 -9.85
CA ASP A 53 0.37 -8.44 -10.28
C ASP A 53 0.77 -7.03 -10.70
N ARG A 54 0.37 -6.66 -11.93
CA ARG A 54 0.63 -5.36 -12.52
C ARG A 54 -0.61 -4.66 -13.06
N ILE A 55 -1.84 -5.13 -12.72
CA ILE A 55 -3.06 -4.58 -13.33
C ILE A 55 -4.34 -4.74 -12.48
N SER A 56 -4.38 -5.65 -11.53
CA SER A 56 -5.66 -6.05 -10.91
C SER A 56 -6.35 -4.94 -10.11
N HIS A 57 -5.62 -3.91 -9.69
CA HIS A 57 -6.18 -2.76 -8.99
C HIS A 57 -7.30 -2.05 -9.78
N GLY A 58 -7.21 -2.05 -11.12
CA GLY A 58 -8.19 -1.47 -12.03
C GLY A 58 -9.19 -2.45 -12.61
N ILE A 59 -8.98 -3.77 -12.49
CA ILE A 59 -9.77 -4.80 -13.20
C ILE A 59 -10.36 -5.81 -12.21
N PRO A 60 -11.66 -5.73 -11.88
CA PRO A 60 -12.30 -6.61 -10.91
C PRO A 60 -12.15 -8.10 -11.21
N PHE A 61 -12.20 -8.52 -12.49
CA PHE A 61 -12.01 -9.91 -12.89
C PHE A 61 -10.63 -10.44 -12.48
N TYR A 62 -9.56 -9.69 -12.75
CA TYR A 62 -8.20 -10.07 -12.36
C TYR A 62 -8.02 -10.09 -10.84
N ARG A 63 -8.63 -9.14 -10.13
CA ARG A 63 -8.59 -9.11 -8.67
C ARG A 63 -9.29 -10.34 -8.06
N ALA A 64 -10.45 -10.75 -8.60
CA ALA A 64 -11.14 -11.97 -8.17
C ALA A 64 -10.30 -13.23 -8.43
N PHE A 65 -9.68 -13.32 -9.62
CA PHE A 65 -8.76 -14.40 -9.96
C PHE A 65 -7.57 -14.46 -8.99
N LEU A 66 -6.93 -13.35 -8.68
CA LEU A 66 -5.77 -13.31 -7.77
C LEU A 66 -6.15 -13.69 -6.34
N LYS A 67 -7.34 -13.28 -5.86
CA LYS A 67 -7.85 -13.71 -4.55
C LYS A 67 -8.09 -15.21 -4.51
N HIS A 68 -8.70 -15.76 -5.57
CA HIS A 68 -8.86 -17.20 -5.73
C HIS A 68 -7.50 -17.93 -5.80
N ALA A 69 -6.54 -17.40 -6.58
CA ALA A 69 -5.18 -17.94 -6.63
C ALA A 69 -4.51 -18.01 -5.25
N ALA A 70 -4.59 -16.94 -4.49
CA ALA A 70 -4.00 -16.88 -3.14
C ALA A 70 -4.59 -17.89 -2.16
N LEU A 71 -5.84 -18.33 -2.35
CA LEU A 71 -6.47 -19.41 -1.58
C LEU A 71 -5.92 -20.79 -1.94
N HIS A 72 -5.46 -20.98 -3.18
CA HIS A 72 -5.06 -22.29 -3.71
C HIS A 72 -3.53 -22.52 -3.74
N GLY A 73 -2.75 -21.61 -3.13
CA GLY A 73 -1.33 -21.82 -2.95
C GLY A 73 -0.39 -20.84 -3.65
N PRO A 74 -0.69 -20.26 -4.83
CA PRO A 74 0.15 -19.24 -5.42
C PRO A 74 0.42 -18.05 -4.48
N ILE A 75 1.67 -17.61 -4.44
CA ILE A 75 2.03 -16.36 -3.76
C ILE A 75 1.77 -15.23 -4.75
N VAL A 76 0.96 -14.26 -4.35
CA VAL A 76 0.66 -13.08 -5.17
C VAL A 76 1.44 -11.87 -4.66
N ILE A 77 2.21 -11.23 -5.52
CA ILE A 77 2.96 -10.00 -5.28
C ILE A 77 2.23 -8.83 -5.98
N ASN A 78 1.58 -7.91 -5.30
CA ASN A 78 1.28 -7.85 -3.86
C ASN A 78 0.06 -8.68 -3.46
N ASN A 79 -0.18 -8.81 -2.14
CA ASN A 79 -1.35 -9.49 -1.60
C ASN A 79 -2.65 -8.83 -2.13
N PRO A 80 -3.53 -9.57 -2.84
CA PRO A 80 -4.68 -8.98 -3.54
C PRO A 80 -5.79 -8.51 -2.60
N PHE A 81 -5.77 -8.91 -1.33
CA PHE A 81 -6.78 -8.49 -0.36
C PHE A 81 -6.57 -7.06 0.12
N TRP A 82 -5.32 -6.58 0.14
CA TRP A 82 -5.00 -5.22 0.58
C TRP A 82 -5.63 -4.14 -0.29
N ALA A 83 -5.61 -4.28 -1.60
CA ALA A 83 -6.21 -3.31 -2.53
C ALA A 83 -7.72 -3.07 -2.29
N SER A 84 -8.37 -3.88 -1.45
CA SER A 84 -9.78 -3.76 -1.09
C SER A 84 -10.01 -3.41 0.39
N ALA A 85 -8.95 -3.39 1.21
CA ALA A 85 -9.06 -3.31 2.67
C ALA A 85 -8.50 -2.02 3.25
N ASP A 86 -7.76 -1.26 2.48
CA ASP A 86 -7.11 -0.06 2.96
C ASP A 86 -7.60 1.20 2.23
N ASP A 87 -7.49 2.32 2.91
CA ASP A 87 -7.75 3.66 2.40
C ASP A 87 -6.66 4.63 2.88
N LYS A 88 -6.57 5.80 2.26
CA LYS A 88 -5.54 6.79 2.59
C LYS A 88 -5.62 7.27 4.03
N PHE A 89 -6.82 7.42 4.59
CA PHE A 89 -6.97 7.93 5.96
C PHE A 89 -6.49 6.91 6.99
N PHE A 90 -6.89 5.64 6.84
CA PHE A 90 -6.36 4.54 7.65
C PHE A 90 -4.84 4.49 7.58
N ASN A 91 -4.27 4.63 6.38
CA ASN A 91 -2.82 4.55 6.19
C ASN A 91 -2.07 5.68 6.88
N TYR A 92 -2.58 6.92 6.83
CA TYR A 92 -1.99 8.03 7.60
C TYR A 92 -2.09 7.81 9.11
N ALA A 93 -3.22 7.29 9.59
CA ALA A 93 -3.38 6.95 11.00
C ALA A 93 -2.38 5.87 11.43
N LEU A 94 -2.21 4.82 10.61
CA LEU A 94 -1.23 3.76 10.86
C LEU A 94 0.20 4.31 10.83
N ALA A 95 0.57 5.10 9.82
CA ALA A 95 1.89 5.71 9.71
C ALA A 95 2.23 6.55 10.95
N LYS A 96 1.31 7.40 11.39
CA LYS A 96 1.45 8.19 12.62
C LYS A 96 1.65 7.31 13.84
N LYS A 97 0.89 6.24 13.98
CA LYS A 97 1.02 5.26 15.08
C LYS A 97 2.37 4.54 15.07
N LEU A 98 2.96 4.36 13.90
CA LEU A 98 4.29 3.73 13.73
C LEU A 98 5.45 4.73 13.90
N GLY A 99 5.18 6.00 14.18
CA GLY A 99 6.19 7.04 14.33
C GLY A 99 6.76 7.58 13.00
N VAL A 100 6.10 7.30 11.89
CA VAL A 100 6.40 7.89 10.58
C VAL A 100 5.63 9.21 10.47
N ALA A 101 6.33 10.29 10.12
CA ALA A 101 5.72 11.59 9.98
C ALA A 101 4.76 11.61 8.77
N VAL A 102 3.56 12.15 8.99
CA VAL A 102 2.55 12.41 7.98
C VAL A 102 1.98 13.81 8.16
N PRO A 103 1.56 14.50 7.11
CA PRO A 103 0.94 15.82 7.27
C PRO A 103 -0.38 15.71 8.05
N PRO A 104 -0.76 16.73 8.83
CA PRO A 104 -2.07 16.81 9.44
C PRO A 104 -3.17 16.54 8.43
N THR A 105 -4.08 15.63 8.75
CA THR A 105 -5.12 15.16 7.84
C THR A 105 -6.42 14.96 8.59
N VAL A 106 -7.53 15.39 7.99
CA VAL A 106 -8.90 15.20 8.49
C VAL A 106 -9.69 14.48 7.40
N ILE A 107 -10.46 13.46 7.78
CA ILE A 107 -11.46 12.85 6.89
C ILE A 107 -12.75 13.67 6.96
N LEU A 108 -13.38 13.88 5.82
CA LEU A 108 -14.62 14.61 5.70
C LEU A 108 -15.73 13.66 5.23
N PRO A 109 -16.96 13.80 5.74
CA PRO A 109 -18.08 13.06 5.22
C PRO A 109 -18.33 13.40 3.74
N HIS A 110 -19.16 12.61 3.08
CA HIS A 110 -19.60 12.88 1.73
C HIS A 110 -20.36 14.21 1.67
N LYS A 111 -20.10 15.03 0.66
CA LYS A 111 -20.87 16.27 0.44
C LYS A 111 -22.30 15.98 -0.03
N GLN A 112 -22.44 14.96 -0.87
CA GLN A 112 -23.72 14.40 -1.30
C GLN A 112 -23.78 12.93 -0.87
N LEU A 113 -24.98 12.43 -0.65
CA LEU A 113 -25.15 11.02 -0.32
C LEU A 113 -24.56 10.13 -1.42
N PRO A 114 -23.73 9.15 -1.08
CA PRO A 114 -23.25 8.19 -2.06
C PRO A 114 -24.40 7.38 -2.66
N GLU A 115 -24.20 6.83 -3.84
CA GLU A 115 -25.19 6.01 -4.53
C GLU A 115 -25.72 4.89 -3.62
N GLY A 116 -27.04 4.74 -3.58
CA GLY A 116 -27.72 3.75 -2.72
C GLY A 116 -27.86 4.14 -1.24
N ALA A 117 -27.29 5.29 -0.81
CA ALA A 117 -27.48 5.82 0.54
C ALA A 117 -28.68 6.75 0.63
N THR A 118 -29.26 6.85 1.83
CA THR A 118 -30.34 7.78 2.18
C THR A 118 -29.94 8.58 3.42
N ASP A 119 -30.69 9.60 3.77
CA ASP A 119 -30.49 10.35 5.03
C ASP A 119 -30.45 9.43 6.25
N ARG A 120 -31.20 8.33 6.21
CA ARG A 120 -31.17 7.31 7.25
C ARG A 120 -29.83 6.59 7.38
N SER A 121 -29.05 6.53 6.29
CA SER A 121 -27.72 5.90 6.30
C SER A 121 -26.68 6.73 7.06
N MET A 122 -26.91 8.04 7.22
CA MET A 122 -25.98 9.00 7.83
C MET A 122 -26.42 9.51 9.22
N ARG A 123 -27.25 8.76 9.93
CA ARG A 123 -27.82 9.16 11.23
C ARG A 123 -26.80 9.42 12.33
N ASN A 124 -25.60 8.84 12.22
CA ASN A 124 -24.53 8.98 13.21
C ASN A 124 -23.61 10.17 12.93
N LEU A 125 -23.90 10.94 11.86
CA LEU A 125 -23.11 12.10 11.52
C LEU A 125 -23.54 13.30 12.35
N GLU A 126 -22.58 13.96 12.99
CA GLU A 126 -22.82 15.21 13.74
C GLU A 126 -22.93 16.40 12.76
N PHE A 127 -23.93 17.24 12.96
CA PHE A 127 -24.14 18.48 12.21
C PHE A 127 -24.45 19.64 13.15
N PRO A 128 -23.98 20.87 12.81
CA PRO A 128 -23.05 21.20 11.74
C PRO A 128 -21.64 20.67 12.03
N LEU A 129 -20.83 20.44 10.98
CA LEU A 129 -19.41 20.09 11.13
C LEU A 129 -18.65 21.28 11.73
N ASP A 130 -17.72 20.98 12.64
CA ASP A 130 -16.81 21.99 13.20
C ASP A 130 -15.71 22.36 12.21
N TRP A 131 -16.03 23.28 11.30
CA TRP A 131 -15.08 23.75 10.28
C TRP A 131 -13.88 24.49 10.86
N GLU A 132 -14.05 25.16 12.01
CA GLU A 132 -12.94 25.85 12.67
C GLU A 132 -11.92 24.82 13.17
N ALA A 133 -12.35 23.72 13.76
CA ALA A 133 -11.47 22.64 14.17
C ALA A 133 -10.76 21.98 12.96
N VAL A 134 -11.46 21.80 11.83
CA VAL A 134 -10.86 21.28 10.60
C VAL A 134 -9.75 22.19 10.12
N PHE A 135 -9.99 23.49 9.98
CA PHE A 135 -8.97 24.46 9.53
C PHE A 135 -7.86 24.71 10.56
N ALA A 136 -8.18 24.62 11.85
CA ALA A 136 -7.16 24.67 12.89
C ALA A 136 -6.18 23.49 12.81
N CYS A 137 -6.68 22.30 12.45
CA CYS A 137 -5.86 21.09 12.30
C CYS A 137 -4.99 21.12 11.04
N VAL A 138 -5.56 21.46 9.88
CA VAL A 138 -4.90 21.33 8.57
C VAL A 138 -4.28 22.65 8.11
N GLY A 139 -4.88 23.78 8.46
CA GLY A 139 -4.52 25.10 7.93
C GLY A 139 -5.36 25.46 6.73
N LYS A 140 -4.99 26.57 6.06
CA LYS A 140 -5.72 27.09 4.88
C LYS A 140 -5.21 26.51 3.56
N HIS A 141 -3.94 26.11 3.52
CA HIS A 141 -3.30 25.54 2.33
C HIS A 141 -3.20 24.01 2.49
N GLY A 142 -3.82 23.28 1.59
CA GLY A 142 -3.85 21.82 1.63
C GLY A 142 -4.39 21.19 0.37
N PHE A 143 -4.45 19.87 0.40
CA PHE A 143 -4.99 19.04 -0.67
C PHE A 143 -6.27 18.35 -0.22
N LEU A 144 -7.34 18.56 -0.96
CA LEU A 144 -8.58 17.81 -0.83
C LEU A 144 -8.53 16.66 -1.82
N LYS A 145 -8.57 15.41 -1.33
CA LYS A 145 -8.37 14.21 -2.15
C LYS A 145 -9.26 13.06 -1.69
N PRO A 146 -9.76 12.22 -2.61
CA PRO A 146 -10.52 11.03 -2.22
C PRO A 146 -9.68 10.10 -1.36
N ILE A 147 -10.30 9.43 -0.40
CA ILE A 147 -9.63 8.39 0.41
C ILE A 147 -9.27 7.18 -0.43
N ASP A 148 -10.07 6.90 -1.47
CA ASP A 148 -9.87 5.81 -2.41
C ASP A 148 -9.31 6.31 -3.75
N GLY A 149 -8.72 5.38 -4.53
CA GLY A 149 -8.19 5.65 -5.86
C GLY A 149 -6.80 6.28 -5.87
N GLY A 150 -6.33 6.65 -7.06
CA GLY A 150 -4.98 7.16 -7.32
C GLY A 150 -4.88 7.94 -8.61
N GLY A 151 -3.65 8.25 -9.05
CA GLY A 151 -3.39 8.93 -10.33
C GLY A 151 -3.85 10.38 -10.36
N TRP A 152 -3.86 11.09 -9.24
CA TRP A 152 -4.26 12.50 -9.11
C TRP A 152 -5.73 12.80 -9.49
N ARG A 153 -6.56 11.76 -9.63
CA ARG A 153 -7.97 11.96 -9.97
C ARG A 153 -8.74 12.56 -8.79
N ASN A 154 -9.50 13.61 -9.06
CA ASN A 154 -10.32 14.33 -8.07
C ASN A 154 -9.49 14.89 -6.89
N VAL A 155 -8.22 15.21 -7.12
CA VAL A 155 -7.37 15.90 -6.15
C VAL A 155 -7.41 17.40 -6.46
N SER A 156 -7.73 18.22 -5.45
CA SER A 156 -7.75 19.68 -5.54
C SER A 156 -6.76 20.27 -4.54
N GLU A 157 -5.83 21.08 -5.02
CA GLU A 157 -5.04 21.95 -4.16
C GLU A 157 -5.88 23.20 -3.83
N VAL A 158 -5.91 23.59 -2.56
CA VAL A 158 -6.71 24.73 -2.07
C VAL A 158 -5.84 25.60 -1.16
N HIS A 159 -5.96 26.92 -1.32
CA HIS A 159 -5.13 27.91 -0.61
C HIS A 159 -5.93 28.75 0.41
N ASN A 160 -7.25 28.68 0.37
CA ASN A 160 -8.15 29.41 1.25
C ASN A 160 -9.47 28.65 1.46
N ARG A 161 -10.32 29.17 2.36
CA ARG A 161 -11.60 28.56 2.68
C ARG A 161 -12.57 28.53 1.50
N ASP A 162 -12.57 29.56 0.66
CA ASP A 162 -13.51 29.63 -0.47
C ASP A 162 -13.16 28.60 -1.54
N GLU A 163 -11.87 28.40 -1.82
CA GLU A 163 -11.39 27.32 -2.69
C GLU A 163 -11.71 25.95 -2.11
N PHE A 164 -11.49 25.79 -0.80
CA PHE A 164 -11.81 24.54 -0.11
C PHE A 164 -13.30 24.18 -0.25
N PHE A 165 -14.21 25.11 0.05
CA PHE A 165 -15.64 24.82 -0.02
C PHE A 165 -16.10 24.56 -1.45
N ARG A 166 -15.57 25.29 -2.45
CA ARG A 166 -15.85 24.99 -3.86
C ARG A 166 -15.41 23.58 -4.25
N ALA A 167 -14.19 23.19 -3.87
CA ALA A 167 -13.67 21.86 -4.16
C ALA A 167 -14.45 20.76 -3.42
N TYR A 168 -14.84 21.02 -2.17
CA TYR A 168 -15.66 20.10 -1.39
C TYR A 168 -17.06 19.95 -1.97
N ASP A 169 -17.69 21.04 -2.42
CA ASP A 169 -18.98 20.99 -3.10
C ASP A 169 -18.91 20.16 -4.40
N GLN A 170 -17.81 20.26 -5.14
CA GLN A 170 -17.59 19.51 -6.37
C GLN A 170 -17.25 18.02 -6.12
N SER A 171 -16.89 17.62 -4.91
CA SER A 171 -16.56 16.23 -4.59
C SER A 171 -17.75 15.27 -4.66
N GLY A 172 -18.98 15.80 -4.59
CA GLY A 172 -20.19 15.02 -4.72
C GLY A 172 -20.27 13.88 -3.69
N GLY A 173 -20.47 12.67 -4.17
CA GLY A 173 -20.55 11.44 -3.37
C GLY A 173 -19.21 10.84 -2.97
N LEU A 174 -18.06 11.51 -3.20
CA LEU A 174 -16.75 11.01 -2.78
C LEU A 174 -16.49 11.27 -1.29
N CYS A 175 -15.90 10.31 -0.59
CA CYS A 175 -15.37 10.52 0.75
C CYS A 175 -13.99 11.16 0.62
N MET A 176 -13.80 12.34 1.22
CA MET A 176 -12.60 13.14 1.03
C MET A 176 -11.73 13.21 2.28
N ALA A 177 -10.41 13.23 2.08
CA ALA A 177 -9.44 13.63 3.08
C ALA A 177 -8.93 15.03 2.76
N TYR A 178 -8.92 15.93 3.75
CA TYR A 178 -8.26 17.22 3.68
C TYR A 178 -6.91 17.14 4.39
N GLN A 179 -5.82 17.33 3.67
CA GLN A 179 -4.47 17.16 4.16
C GLN A 179 -3.65 18.45 3.97
N LYS A 180 -2.91 18.84 5.01
CA LYS A 180 -2.02 19.99 4.95
C LYS A 180 -1.00 19.85 3.82
N ALA A 181 -0.81 20.91 3.04
CA ALA A 181 0.28 21.00 2.08
C ALA A 181 1.63 21.03 2.82
N VAL A 182 2.62 20.36 2.27
CA VAL A 182 4.00 20.38 2.76
C VAL A 182 4.80 21.28 1.84
N ASP A 183 5.41 22.33 2.39
CA ASP A 183 6.34 23.20 1.64
C ASP A 183 7.71 22.53 1.56
N PHE A 184 7.83 21.60 0.63
CA PHE A 184 9.01 20.75 0.56
C PHE A 184 10.18 21.38 -0.18
N GLN A 185 11.37 21.22 0.40
CA GLN A 185 12.66 21.56 -0.19
C GLN A 185 13.22 20.40 -1.01
N GLN A 186 12.89 19.17 -0.64
CA GLN A 186 13.25 17.94 -1.34
C GLN A 186 12.05 16.99 -1.38
N TYR A 187 11.97 16.19 -2.43
CA TYR A 187 10.93 15.18 -2.55
C TYR A 187 11.53 13.88 -3.08
N PHE A 188 11.10 12.76 -2.53
CA PHE A 188 11.62 11.44 -2.89
C PHE A 188 10.49 10.47 -3.16
N ARG A 189 10.69 9.62 -4.17
CA ARG A 189 9.90 8.42 -4.37
C ARG A 189 10.78 7.21 -4.13
N CYS A 190 10.36 6.30 -3.27
CA CYS A 190 11.17 5.19 -2.82
C CYS A 190 10.54 3.88 -3.22
N TYR A 191 11.19 3.09 -4.08
CA TYR A 191 10.80 1.70 -4.23
C TYR A 191 11.19 0.89 -3.01
N VAL A 192 10.29 0.00 -2.60
CA VAL A 192 10.55 -1.03 -1.59
C VAL A 192 10.21 -2.39 -2.19
N VAL A 193 11.19 -3.29 -2.24
CA VAL A 193 11.01 -4.65 -2.77
C VAL A 193 11.30 -5.67 -1.68
N GLY A 194 10.42 -6.66 -1.53
CA GLY A 194 10.50 -7.73 -0.55
C GLY A 194 10.54 -7.25 0.89
N ARG A 195 10.10 -6.00 1.17
CA ARG A 195 10.14 -5.38 2.51
C ARG A 195 11.57 -5.31 3.10
N LYS A 196 12.58 -5.31 2.24
CA LYS A 196 14.02 -5.32 2.60
C LYS A 196 14.86 -4.37 1.77
N ARG A 197 14.65 -4.33 0.47
CA ARG A 197 15.43 -3.52 -0.47
C ARG A 197 14.73 -2.19 -0.71
N VAL A 198 15.49 -1.10 -0.68
CA VAL A 198 14.96 0.26 -0.89
C VAL A 198 15.82 0.99 -1.91
N ARG A 199 15.20 1.52 -2.95
CA ARG A 199 15.77 2.48 -3.91
C ARG A 199 15.15 3.84 -3.65
N ILE A 200 15.95 4.80 -3.20
CA ILE A 200 15.51 6.19 -3.00
C ILE A 200 15.81 6.95 -4.29
N MET A 201 14.79 7.57 -4.85
CA MET A 201 14.88 8.33 -6.09
C MET A 201 14.43 9.76 -5.82
N PRO A 202 15.23 10.78 -6.18
CA PRO A 202 14.76 12.15 -6.21
C PRO A 202 13.57 12.27 -7.18
N TYR A 203 12.54 13.00 -6.76
CA TYR A 203 11.29 13.10 -7.48
C TYR A 203 10.72 14.51 -7.33
N ASP A 204 10.09 15.04 -8.36
CA ASP A 204 9.36 16.30 -8.28
C ASP A 204 7.96 16.12 -8.87
N PRO A 205 6.92 16.02 -8.02
CA PRO A 205 5.54 15.82 -8.46
C PRO A 205 4.99 17.01 -9.28
N ARG A 206 5.62 18.19 -9.21
CA ARG A 206 5.23 19.42 -9.95
C ARG A 206 5.60 19.35 -11.43
N GLN A 207 6.54 18.47 -11.78
CA GLN A 207 6.96 18.29 -13.17
C GLN A 207 5.94 17.47 -13.96
N PRO A 208 5.89 17.64 -15.30
CA PRO A 208 5.18 16.71 -16.17
C PRO A 208 5.67 15.27 -15.93
N HIS A 209 4.81 14.28 -16.20
CA HIS A 209 5.05 12.87 -15.85
C HIS A 209 6.45 12.36 -16.26
N ALA A 210 6.91 12.69 -17.46
CA ALA A 210 8.23 12.26 -17.97
C ALA A 210 9.43 12.91 -17.26
N GLY A 211 9.23 14.03 -16.55
CA GLY A 211 10.29 14.78 -15.85
C GLY A 211 10.30 14.59 -14.32
N ARG A 212 9.40 13.78 -13.79
CA ARG A 212 9.24 13.66 -12.33
C ARG A 212 10.42 12.98 -11.63
N TYR A 213 11.08 12.03 -12.29
CA TYR A 213 12.29 11.38 -11.75
C TYR A 213 13.51 12.25 -12.06
N VAL A 214 13.94 13.03 -11.07
CA VAL A 214 14.97 14.05 -11.22
C VAL A 214 16.35 13.40 -11.34
N GLN A 215 17.01 13.65 -12.47
CA GLN A 215 18.43 13.32 -12.65
C GLN A 215 19.29 14.30 -11.89
N ASN A 216 20.40 14.30 -11.52
CA ASN A 216 21.29 15.32 -10.92
C ASN A 216 20.67 16.15 -9.80
N ALA A 217 19.90 15.49 -8.90
CA ALA A 217 19.31 16.16 -7.76
C ALA A 217 20.39 16.69 -6.77
N PRO A 218 20.12 17.76 -6.04
CA PRO A 218 21.03 18.27 -4.99
C PRO A 218 21.36 17.20 -3.95
N TYR A 219 22.52 17.33 -3.33
CA TYR A 219 22.97 16.42 -2.29
C TYR A 219 21.99 16.39 -1.11
N SER A 220 21.68 15.20 -0.67
CA SER A 220 20.87 14.95 0.52
C SER A 220 21.71 14.33 1.64
N SER A 221 21.50 14.77 2.88
CA SER A 221 22.29 14.29 4.00
C SER A 221 22.09 12.77 4.22
N ARG A 222 23.17 12.08 4.61
CA ARG A 222 23.13 10.65 4.93
C ARG A 222 22.10 10.35 6.05
N LYS A 223 21.94 11.27 7.01
CA LYS A 223 20.96 11.14 8.11
C LYS A 223 19.53 11.12 7.56
N LEU A 224 19.20 12.04 6.65
CA LEU A 224 17.89 12.10 6.00
C LEU A 224 17.60 10.84 5.19
N LEU A 225 18.53 10.43 4.33
CA LEU A 225 18.35 9.24 3.50
C LEU A 225 18.20 7.94 4.34
N LYS A 226 18.93 7.84 5.46
CA LYS A 226 18.77 6.74 6.42
C LYS A 226 17.38 6.75 7.04
N ARG A 227 16.84 7.93 7.43
CA ARG A 227 15.51 8.06 7.98
C ARG A 227 14.45 7.67 6.94
N ILE A 228 14.51 8.20 5.72
CA ILE A 228 13.59 7.87 4.62
C ILE A 228 13.58 6.35 4.37
N ARG A 229 14.75 5.72 4.30
CA ARG A 229 14.87 4.26 4.13
C ARG A 229 14.16 3.50 5.25
N GLN A 230 14.36 3.90 6.49
CA GLN A 230 13.76 3.26 7.66
C GLN A 230 12.23 3.41 7.64
N ASP A 231 11.74 4.62 7.36
CA ASP A 231 10.31 4.92 7.33
C ASP A 231 9.61 4.15 6.20
N ALA A 232 10.19 4.11 4.99
CA ALA A 232 9.68 3.32 3.88
C ALA A 232 9.59 1.82 4.21
N LEU A 233 10.63 1.26 4.85
CA LEU A 233 10.60 -0.14 5.30
C LEU A 233 9.56 -0.39 6.40
N THR A 234 9.41 0.54 7.33
CA THR A 234 8.42 0.46 8.42
C THR A 234 7.00 0.40 7.84
N LEU A 235 6.68 1.28 6.90
CA LEU A 235 5.38 1.33 6.25
C LEU A 235 5.10 0.03 5.45
N CYS A 236 6.01 -0.37 4.58
CA CYS A 236 5.80 -1.57 3.75
C CYS A 236 5.74 -2.86 4.56
N ARG A 237 6.45 -2.95 5.70
CA ARG A 237 6.36 -4.10 6.61
C ARG A 237 5.04 -4.13 7.36
N ALA A 238 4.55 -2.99 7.82
CA ALA A 238 3.29 -2.89 8.55
C ALA A 238 2.09 -3.16 7.64
N LEU A 239 2.12 -2.63 6.43
CA LEU A 239 1.08 -2.79 5.42
C LEU A 239 1.16 -4.13 4.67
N GLY A 240 2.31 -4.83 4.71
CA GLY A 240 2.46 -6.12 4.04
C GLY A 240 2.74 -6.04 2.53
N TYR A 241 3.16 -4.86 2.00
CA TYR A 241 3.48 -4.70 0.59
C TYR A 241 4.87 -5.24 0.26
N ASP A 242 4.94 -6.12 -0.71
CA ASP A 242 6.19 -6.73 -1.19
C ASP A 242 6.82 -5.97 -2.36
N PHE A 243 6.03 -5.24 -3.13
CA PHE A 243 6.50 -4.35 -4.18
C PHE A 243 5.68 -3.05 -4.13
N ASN A 244 6.29 -1.96 -3.70
CA ASN A 244 5.59 -0.71 -3.42
C ASN A 244 6.46 0.51 -3.70
N THR A 245 5.82 1.67 -3.89
CA THR A 245 6.48 2.97 -3.80
C THR A 245 5.94 3.78 -2.62
N VAL A 246 6.85 4.50 -1.96
CA VAL A 246 6.53 5.43 -0.88
C VAL A 246 7.06 6.80 -1.26
N GLU A 247 6.21 7.80 -1.21
CA GLU A 247 6.56 9.19 -1.49
C GLU A 247 6.78 9.99 -0.19
N PHE A 248 7.89 10.74 -0.16
CA PHE A 248 8.25 11.60 0.96
C PHE A 248 8.48 13.04 0.49
N ALA A 249 7.72 13.97 1.06
CA ALA A 249 7.98 15.40 0.99
C ALA A 249 8.81 15.82 2.20
N VAL A 250 9.93 16.51 1.98
CA VAL A 250 10.82 16.90 3.07
C VAL A 250 10.72 18.39 3.34
N GLU A 251 10.21 18.73 4.51
CA GLU A 251 10.12 20.10 5.01
C GLU A 251 10.93 20.21 6.30
N ASN A 252 11.85 21.17 6.36
CA ASN A 252 12.71 21.41 7.54
C ASN A 252 13.46 20.15 8.02
N GLY A 253 13.89 19.30 7.07
CA GLY A 253 14.60 18.06 7.34
C GLY A 253 13.73 16.91 7.86
N ILE A 254 12.41 17.08 7.92
CA ILE A 254 11.45 16.04 8.31
C ILE A 254 10.84 15.44 7.04
N PRO A 255 11.00 14.12 6.78
CA PRO A 255 10.35 13.45 5.66
C PRO A 255 8.92 13.06 6.03
N TYR A 256 7.96 13.75 5.46
CA TYR A 256 6.54 13.43 5.58
C TYR A 256 6.13 12.42 4.51
N ALA A 257 5.57 11.28 4.91
CA ALA A 257 5.01 10.32 3.98
C ALA A 257 3.69 10.86 3.40
N ILE A 258 3.63 10.98 2.07
CA ILE A 258 2.52 11.62 1.34
C ILE A 258 1.63 10.58 0.66
N ASP A 259 2.22 9.68 -0.13
CA ASP A 259 1.55 8.57 -0.78
C ASP A 259 2.42 7.31 -0.66
N PHE A 260 1.86 6.24 -0.12
CA PHE A 260 2.65 5.05 0.21
C PHE A 260 1.88 3.75 0.07
N MET A 261 0.76 3.80 -0.64
CA MET A 261 -0.01 2.63 -1.03
C MET A 261 -0.12 2.57 -2.53
N ASN A 262 0.81 1.88 -3.12
CA ASN A 262 0.81 1.70 -4.54
C ASN A 262 1.01 0.21 -4.86
N PRO A 263 -0.08 -0.58 -4.95
CA PRO A 263 0.01 -2.02 -5.18
C PRO A 263 0.63 -2.35 -6.54
N VAL A 264 0.58 -1.41 -7.48
CA VAL A 264 1.15 -1.52 -8.82
C VAL A 264 1.96 -0.25 -9.12
N PRO A 265 3.15 -0.08 -8.50
CA PRO A 265 3.94 1.11 -8.71
C PRO A 265 4.43 1.19 -10.17
N ASP A 266 4.42 2.40 -10.74
CA ASP A 266 4.97 2.65 -12.07
C ASP A 266 6.42 2.14 -12.16
N ALA A 267 6.70 1.27 -13.11
CA ALA A 267 7.99 0.68 -13.35
C ALA A 267 8.38 0.71 -14.85
N ASP A 268 7.71 1.55 -15.64
CA ASP A 268 8.04 1.70 -17.05
C ASP A 268 9.38 2.43 -17.22
N MET A 269 10.23 1.90 -18.09
CA MET A 269 11.58 2.45 -18.35
C MET A 269 11.54 3.93 -18.73
N HIS A 270 10.55 4.35 -19.54
CA HIS A 270 10.40 5.74 -19.96
C HIS A 270 10.06 6.69 -18.80
N SER A 271 9.39 6.19 -17.78
CA SER A 271 9.08 6.97 -16.59
C SER A 271 10.24 7.04 -15.63
N VAL A 272 10.80 5.87 -15.24
CA VAL A 272 11.73 5.78 -14.11
C VAL A 272 13.20 5.94 -14.51
N GLY A 273 13.50 5.86 -15.80
CA GLY A 273 14.86 5.88 -16.35
C GLY A 273 15.64 4.57 -16.17
N GLN A 274 16.62 4.33 -17.03
CA GLN A 274 17.31 3.06 -17.17
C GLN A 274 17.87 2.51 -15.85
N ALA A 275 18.62 3.30 -15.09
CA ALA A 275 19.27 2.84 -13.86
C ALA A 275 18.28 2.43 -12.75
N ASN A 276 17.10 3.04 -12.69
CA ASN A 276 16.05 2.65 -11.77
C ASN A 276 15.32 1.42 -12.27
N PHE A 277 15.05 1.38 -13.56
CA PHE A 277 14.43 0.25 -14.25
C PHE A 277 15.22 -1.05 -14.06
N ASP A 278 16.53 -1.04 -14.33
CA ASP A 278 17.40 -2.20 -14.17
C ASP A 278 17.40 -2.72 -12.71
N TRP A 279 17.43 -1.78 -11.76
CA TRP A 279 17.37 -2.12 -10.34
C TRP A 279 16.03 -2.77 -9.98
N ILE A 280 14.90 -2.20 -10.46
CA ILE A 280 13.55 -2.73 -10.16
C ILE A 280 13.40 -4.13 -10.76
N VAL A 281 13.74 -4.31 -12.04
CA VAL A 281 13.66 -5.60 -12.73
C VAL A 281 14.47 -6.66 -11.96
N LYS A 282 15.71 -6.32 -11.60
CA LYS A 282 16.59 -7.23 -10.85
C LYS A 282 15.98 -7.62 -9.50
N GLU A 283 15.57 -6.66 -8.68
CA GLU A 283 15.12 -6.93 -7.31
C GLU A 283 13.76 -7.64 -7.29
N VAL A 284 12.85 -7.34 -8.23
CA VAL A 284 11.58 -8.06 -8.34
C VAL A 284 11.77 -9.47 -8.88
N ALA A 285 12.70 -9.68 -9.83
CA ALA A 285 13.08 -11.02 -10.27
C ALA A 285 13.66 -11.86 -9.14
N ASP A 286 14.58 -11.28 -8.34
CA ASP A 286 15.15 -11.94 -7.15
C ASP A 286 14.06 -12.33 -6.13
N LEU A 287 13.11 -11.43 -5.89
CA LEU A 287 11.98 -11.68 -5.00
C LEU A 287 11.09 -12.81 -5.52
N ALA A 288 10.67 -12.75 -6.79
CA ALA A 288 9.78 -13.75 -7.39
C ALA A 288 10.42 -15.15 -7.41
N ILE A 289 11.70 -15.25 -7.72
CA ILE A 289 12.48 -16.50 -7.69
C ILE A 289 12.60 -17.03 -6.25
N ALA A 290 12.90 -16.17 -5.28
CA ALA A 290 13.00 -16.56 -3.88
C ALA A 290 11.67 -17.11 -3.35
N GLN A 291 10.56 -16.47 -3.72
CA GLN A 291 9.21 -16.94 -3.38
C GLN A 291 8.89 -18.26 -4.07
N ALA A 292 9.25 -18.43 -5.35
CA ALA A 292 9.05 -19.68 -6.06
C ALA A 292 9.88 -20.84 -5.48
N LYS A 293 11.10 -20.58 -4.95
CA LYS A 293 11.93 -21.57 -4.25
C LYS A 293 11.39 -21.96 -2.89
N ALA A 294 10.70 -21.06 -2.20
CA ALA A 294 10.11 -21.34 -0.91
C ALA A 294 9.22 -22.59 -0.97
N ALA A 295 9.13 -23.32 0.14
CA ALA A 295 8.27 -24.50 0.23
C ALA A 295 6.84 -24.18 -0.18
N PRO A 296 6.07 -25.16 -0.69
CA PRO A 296 4.71 -24.91 -1.11
C PRO A 296 3.95 -24.24 0.04
N HIS A 297 3.45 -23.07 -0.22
CA HIS A 297 2.63 -22.34 0.73
C HIS A 297 1.29 -23.07 0.79
N VAL A 298 1.09 -23.91 1.81
CA VAL A 298 -0.26 -24.35 2.14
C VAL A 298 -0.92 -23.17 2.82
N PRO A 299 -1.94 -22.55 2.22
CA PRO A 299 -2.62 -21.43 2.85
C PRO A 299 -3.22 -21.94 4.15
N ALA A 300 -2.69 -21.52 5.28
CA ALA A 300 -3.45 -21.65 6.50
C ALA A 300 -4.71 -20.79 6.32
N LEU A 301 -5.87 -21.37 6.22
CA LEU A 301 -7.19 -20.71 6.17
C LEU A 301 -7.50 -19.95 7.49
N ARG A 302 -6.49 -19.32 8.06
CA ARG A 302 -6.60 -18.44 9.22
C ARG A 302 -6.48 -17.01 8.73
N GLY A 303 -7.19 -16.08 9.36
CA GLY A 303 -7.23 -14.67 8.96
C GLY A 303 -5.86 -14.02 8.67
N SER A 304 -4.76 -14.53 9.27
CA SER A 304 -3.39 -14.13 8.97
C SER A 304 -2.92 -14.46 7.54
N ALA A 305 -3.51 -15.45 6.87
CA ALA A 305 -3.17 -15.78 5.48
C ALA A 305 -3.65 -14.70 4.49
N PHE A 306 -4.74 -14.02 4.81
CA PHE A 306 -5.28 -12.93 4.00
C PHE A 306 -4.54 -11.61 4.23
N LEU A 307 -3.99 -11.41 5.41
CA LEU A 307 -3.35 -10.17 5.83
C LEU A 307 -1.84 -10.11 5.54
N GLY A 308 -1.25 -11.20 5.05
CA GLY A 308 0.18 -11.32 4.81
C GLY A 308 1.00 -11.53 6.10
N ALA A 309 1.95 -12.46 6.07
CA ALA A 309 2.88 -12.67 7.18
C ALA A 309 3.75 -11.41 7.36
N GLY A 310 3.48 -10.60 8.36
CA GLY A 310 4.22 -9.39 8.68
C GLY A 310 3.42 -8.09 8.71
N SER A 311 2.11 -8.12 8.41
CA SER A 311 1.23 -6.98 8.67
C SER A 311 1.11 -6.72 10.17
N ALA A 312 0.85 -5.48 10.57
CA ALA A 312 0.63 -5.11 11.97
C ALA A 312 -0.53 -5.91 12.61
N PHE A 313 -1.47 -6.38 11.80
CA PHE A 313 -2.61 -7.21 12.20
C PHE A 313 -2.20 -8.68 12.47
N ALA A 314 -1.23 -9.24 11.75
CA ALA A 314 -0.80 -10.62 11.94
C ALA A 314 -0.11 -10.85 13.29
N ARG A 315 0.46 -9.82 13.91
CA ARG A 315 1.14 -9.93 15.22
C ARG A 315 0.19 -9.91 16.42
N GLY A 316 -1.06 -9.48 16.26
CA GLY A 316 -2.04 -9.39 17.36
C GLY A 316 -2.82 -10.68 17.65
N VAL A 317 -2.85 -11.64 16.72
CA VAL A 317 -3.74 -12.81 16.78
C VAL A 317 -3.07 -14.05 17.43
N GLY A 318 -1.79 -13.97 17.80
CA GLY A 318 -0.99 -15.13 18.19
C GLY A 318 -0.71 -15.38 19.67
N LYS A 319 -1.12 -14.53 20.60
CA LYS A 319 -0.92 -14.78 22.04
C LYS A 319 -2.27 -15.02 22.72
N LYS A 320 -2.61 -16.30 22.94
CA LYS A 320 -3.61 -16.65 23.98
C LYS A 320 -3.09 -16.10 25.31
N PRO A 321 -3.89 -15.36 26.07
CA PRO A 321 -3.52 -15.00 27.44
C PRO A 321 -3.30 -16.28 28.23
N ALA A 322 -2.17 -16.38 28.93
CA ALA A 322 -1.89 -17.48 29.83
C ALA A 322 -3.00 -17.50 30.90
N VAL A 323 -3.80 -18.55 30.91
CA VAL A 323 -4.77 -18.81 31.97
C VAL A 323 -4.01 -19.03 33.26
N LYS A 324 -3.96 -18.05 34.14
CA LYS A 324 -3.47 -18.23 35.51
C LYS A 324 -4.36 -19.26 36.20
N LYS A 325 -3.79 -20.47 36.45
CA LYS A 325 -4.41 -21.46 37.36
C LYS A 325 -4.49 -20.83 38.72
N HIS A 326 -5.67 -20.44 39.13
CA HIS A 326 -5.93 -20.10 40.55
C HIS A 326 -5.68 -21.34 41.40
N ALA A 327 -4.76 -21.21 42.36
CA ALA A 327 -4.52 -22.21 43.38
C ALA A 327 -5.82 -22.46 44.20
N ARG A 328 -6.08 -23.75 44.40
CA ARG A 328 -7.21 -24.24 45.23
C ARG A 328 -7.15 -23.62 46.60
N ALA A 329 -8.26 -23.01 47.02
CA ALA A 329 -8.52 -22.57 48.39
C ALA A 329 -8.51 -23.76 49.37
N ALA A 330 -7.92 -23.56 50.55
CA ALA A 330 -7.76 -24.51 51.61
C ALA A 330 -9.12 -24.95 52.17
N ARG A 331 -9.23 -26.27 52.41
CA ARG A 331 -10.37 -26.89 53.17
C ARG A 331 -10.41 -26.36 54.59
N ILE A 332 -11.52 -25.72 54.98
CA ILE A 332 -11.85 -25.44 56.35
C ILE A 332 -12.43 -26.71 56.96
N LYS A 333 -11.82 -27.20 58.07
CA LYS A 333 -12.32 -28.32 58.89
C LYS A 333 -13.46 -27.79 59.79
N PRO A 334 -14.56 -28.52 60.00
CA PRO A 334 -15.55 -28.15 60.97
C PRO A 334 -15.08 -28.47 62.39
N LYS A 335 -15.31 -27.53 63.34
CA LYS A 335 -15.17 -27.77 64.81
C LYS A 335 -16.35 -28.60 65.26
N LYS A 336 -16.03 -29.65 66.04
CA LYS A 336 -16.99 -30.38 66.88
C LYS A 336 -17.28 -29.56 68.14
N THR A 337 -18.48 -29.40 68.44
CA THR A 337 -19.11 -29.51 69.81
C THR A 337 -20.40 -30.25 69.64
#